data_15c14b3f5340dcbe2a2264019a6a576f
#
_entry.id   15c14b3f5340dcbe2a2264019a6a576f
#
_cell.length_a   1.000
_cell.length_b   1.000
_cell.length_c   1.000
_cell.angle_alpha   90.00
_cell.angle_beta   90.00
_cell.angle_gamma   90.00
#
_symmetry.space_group_name_H-M   'P 1'
#
loop_
_entity.id
_entity.type
_entity.pdbx_description
1 polymer ?
#
loop_
_entity_poly.entity_id
_entity_poly.type
_entity_poly.pdbx_seq_one_letter_code
_entity_poly.pdbx_strand_id
1 'polypeptide(L)'
;MIQAKGIIKSFGENHVLKGVDVDFYPGKTNLIIGRSGSGKTVFLKTILGLFEPDGGSIHYGDEVLGEMSKQRRKTLRQEIGMVFQGGALFDSMSVAENIRFPLEMFSAMTEHEKDARVKFVMDRVRLEGADQLFPSEISGGMQKRVS
;
A
#
# COMPACT_ATOMS: atom_id res chain seq x y z
N MET A 1 5.63 3.82 -15.54
CA MET A 1 6.03 5.10 -14.90
C MET A 1 4.80 5.66 -14.20
N ILE A 2 4.95 6.25 -12.98
CA ILE A 2 3.87 6.98 -12.32
C ILE A 2 4.25 8.45 -12.32
N GLN A 3 3.31 9.33 -12.68
CA GLN A 3 3.53 10.78 -12.72
C GLN A 3 2.46 11.48 -11.91
N ALA A 4 2.86 12.38 -11.03
CA ALA A 4 1.99 13.31 -10.33
C ALA A 4 2.24 14.71 -10.90
N LYS A 5 1.19 15.39 -11.33
CA LYS A 5 1.28 16.73 -11.98
C LYS A 5 0.40 17.73 -11.25
N GLY A 6 1.01 18.74 -10.64
CA GLY A 6 0.33 19.83 -9.97
C GLY A 6 -0.59 19.42 -8.82
N ILE A 7 -0.22 18.37 -8.06
CA ILE A 7 -1.11 17.78 -7.05
C ILE A 7 -1.37 18.76 -5.91
N ILE A 8 -2.65 19.07 -5.73
CA ILE A 8 -3.17 19.89 -4.63
C ILE A 8 -4.03 19.02 -3.73
N LYS A 9 -3.85 19.13 -2.40
CA LYS A 9 -4.72 18.50 -1.40
C LYS A 9 -4.82 19.33 -0.14
N SER A 10 -6.07 19.58 0.26
CA SER A 10 -6.40 20.31 1.49
C SER A 10 -7.32 19.48 2.38
N PHE A 11 -7.32 19.78 3.66
CA PHE A 11 -8.27 19.26 4.65
C PHE A 11 -8.80 20.45 5.45
N GLY A 12 -10.04 20.87 5.11
CA GLY A 12 -10.56 22.15 5.58
C GLY A 12 -9.67 23.30 5.11
N GLU A 13 -9.27 24.16 6.04
CA GLU A 13 -8.37 25.29 5.75
C GLU A 13 -6.89 24.91 5.63
N ASN A 14 -6.54 23.67 5.97
CA ASN A 14 -5.15 23.24 5.92
C ASN A 14 -4.74 22.75 4.52
N HIS A 15 -3.98 23.55 3.80
CA HIS A 15 -3.42 23.27 2.47
C HIS A 15 -2.14 22.42 2.59
N VAL A 16 -2.27 21.11 2.48
CA VAL A 16 -1.17 20.15 2.71
C VAL A 16 -0.29 19.96 1.48
N LEU A 17 -0.89 19.74 0.31
CA LEU A 17 -0.17 19.67 -0.97
C LEU A 17 -0.51 20.89 -1.81
N LYS A 18 0.51 21.56 -2.33
CA LYS A 18 0.39 22.89 -2.94
C LYS A 18 0.96 22.92 -4.37
N GLY A 19 0.55 21.98 -5.20
CA GLY A 19 1.03 21.88 -6.57
C GLY A 19 2.32 21.04 -6.66
N VAL A 20 2.25 19.76 -6.26
CA VAL A 20 3.41 18.84 -6.25
C VAL A 20 3.54 18.14 -7.59
N ASP A 21 4.72 18.24 -8.20
CA ASP A 21 5.11 17.55 -9.43
C ASP A 21 6.19 16.51 -9.11
N VAL A 22 5.97 15.24 -9.46
CA VAL A 22 6.93 14.14 -9.26
C VAL A 22 6.76 13.08 -10.34
N ASP A 23 7.88 12.58 -10.85
CA ASP A 23 7.96 11.41 -11.71
C ASP A 23 8.59 10.23 -10.95
N PHE A 24 7.90 9.08 -10.92
CA PHE A 24 8.42 7.83 -10.39
C PHE A 24 8.81 6.91 -11.53
N TYR A 25 10.09 6.61 -11.63
CA TYR A 25 10.65 5.81 -12.69
C TYR A 25 10.62 4.32 -12.35
N PRO A 26 10.20 3.44 -13.29
CA PRO A 26 10.23 2.00 -13.08
C PRO A 26 11.65 1.48 -12.85
N GLY A 27 11.79 0.42 -12.07
CA GLY A 27 13.08 -0.20 -11.76
C GLY A 27 14.03 0.66 -10.93
N LYS A 28 13.55 1.77 -10.35
CA LYS A 28 14.31 2.67 -9.48
C LYS A 28 13.70 2.73 -8.08
N THR A 29 14.54 2.90 -7.07
CA THR A 29 14.08 3.31 -5.76
C THR A 29 13.86 4.82 -5.78
N ASN A 30 12.62 5.23 -5.58
CA ASN A 30 12.23 6.64 -5.51
C ASN A 30 12.02 7.00 -4.02
N LEU A 31 12.72 8.03 -3.54
CA LEU A 31 12.67 8.44 -2.14
C LEU A 31 12.00 9.80 -1.99
N ILE A 32 10.98 9.87 -1.12
CA ILE A 32 10.32 11.12 -0.73
C ILE A 32 10.84 11.52 0.65
N ILE A 33 11.59 12.61 0.72
CA ILE A 33 12.16 13.14 1.96
C ILE A 33 11.51 14.48 2.33
N GLY A 34 11.49 14.78 3.61
CA GLY A 34 10.93 16.04 4.11
C GLY A 34 10.68 15.96 5.62
N ARG A 35 10.42 17.11 6.23
CA ARG A 35 10.14 17.24 7.67
C ARG A 35 8.88 16.46 8.06
N SER A 36 8.74 16.14 9.36
CA SER A 36 7.48 15.59 9.88
C SER A 36 6.34 16.59 9.61
N GLY A 37 5.17 16.08 9.22
CA GLY A 37 4.02 16.93 8.88
C GLY A 37 4.08 17.60 7.49
N SER A 38 5.12 17.38 6.67
CA SER A 38 5.24 18.04 5.35
C SER A 38 4.34 17.44 4.25
N GLY A 39 3.42 16.53 4.59
CA GLY A 39 2.46 15.97 3.62
C GLY A 39 2.92 14.70 2.90
N LYS A 40 4.09 14.12 3.21
CA LYS A 40 4.59 12.90 2.52
C LYS A 40 3.60 11.74 2.50
N THR A 41 3.00 11.42 3.64
CA THR A 41 2.00 10.34 3.75
C THR A 41 0.70 10.72 3.02
N VAL A 42 0.31 11.98 3.05
CA VAL A 42 -0.85 12.48 2.29
C VAL A 42 -0.59 12.32 0.81
N PHE A 43 0.59 12.71 0.33
CA PHE A 43 0.98 12.58 -1.07
C PHE A 43 0.99 11.11 -1.52
N LEU A 44 1.61 10.20 -0.75
CA LEU A 44 1.57 8.76 -1.05
C LEU A 44 0.15 8.20 -1.11
N LYS A 45 -0.70 8.54 -0.13
CA LYS A 45 -2.11 8.12 -0.15
C LYS A 45 -2.89 8.71 -1.32
N THR A 46 -2.54 9.90 -1.77
CA THR A 46 -3.15 10.53 -2.95
C THR A 46 -2.74 9.81 -4.23
N ILE A 47 -1.45 9.48 -4.39
CA ILE A 47 -0.97 8.67 -5.53
C ILE A 47 -1.73 7.35 -5.62
N LEU A 48 -1.94 6.66 -4.49
CA LEU A 48 -2.65 5.38 -4.45
C LEU A 48 -4.18 5.50 -4.64
N GLY A 49 -4.69 6.71 -4.79
CA GLY A 49 -6.12 6.97 -4.90
C GLY A 49 -6.90 6.64 -3.63
N LEU A 50 -6.25 6.69 -2.46
CA LEU A 50 -6.90 6.62 -1.15
C LEU A 50 -7.43 7.99 -0.74
N PHE A 51 -6.80 9.06 -1.21
CA PHE A 51 -7.34 10.41 -1.18
C PHE A 51 -7.48 10.92 -2.61
N GLU A 52 -8.61 11.54 -2.93
CA GLU A 52 -8.76 12.25 -4.19
C GLU A 52 -8.03 13.60 -4.10
N PRO A 53 -7.20 13.98 -5.10
CA PRO A 53 -6.62 15.31 -5.14
C PRO A 53 -7.71 16.37 -5.38
N ASP A 54 -7.51 17.56 -4.82
CA ASP A 54 -8.41 18.70 -5.07
C ASP A 54 -8.04 19.40 -6.38
N GLY A 55 -6.83 19.14 -6.90
CA GLY A 55 -6.34 19.61 -8.19
C GLY A 55 -5.12 18.84 -8.66
N GLY A 56 -4.80 18.99 -9.93
CA GLY A 56 -3.75 18.23 -10.61
C GLY A 56 -4.20 16.86 -11.10
N SER A 57 -3.26 16.07 -11.59
CA SER A 57 -3.55 14.72 -12.14
C SER A 57 -2.46 13.72 -11.79
N ILE A 58 -2.86 12.45 -11.64
CA ILE A 58 -1.96 11.33 -11.39
C ILE A 58 -2.09 10.35 -12.55
N HIS A 59 -0.98 10.01 -13.16
CA HIS A 59 -0.90 9.14 -14.33
C HIS A 59 -0.18 7.84 -13.98
N TYR A 60 -0.76 6.71 -14.37
CA TYR A 60 -0.18 5.38 -14.36
C TYR A 60 0.05 4.94 -15.81
N GLY A 61 1.25 5.19 -16.33
CA GLY A 61 1.49 5.10 -17.77
C GLY A 61 0.61 6.10 -18.53
N ASP A 62 -0.25 5.58 -19.39
CA ASP A 62 -1.17 6.38 -20.21
C ASP A 62 -2.55 6.59 -19.54
N GLU A 63 -2.80 5.94 -18.41
CA GLU A 63 -4.07 6.03 -17.69
C GLU A 63 -4.05 7.16 -16.64
N VAL A 64 -5.09 7.99 -16.61
CA VAL A 64 -5.28 9.04 -15.58
C VAL A 64 -6.13 8.47 -14.44
N LEU A 65 -5.58 8.47 -13.21
CA LEU A 65 -6.26 7.89 -12.04
C LEU A 65 -7.68 8.46 -11.82
N GLY A 66 -7.85 9.75 -12.01
CA GLY A 66 -9.14 10.43 -11.87
C GLY A 66 -10.21 9.95 -12.85
N GLU A 67 -9.80 9.49 -14.03
CA GLU A 67 -10.67 9.04 -15.13
C GLU A 67 -10.93 7.53 -15.10
N MET A 68 -10.17 6.77 -14.28
CA MET A 68 -10.35 5.33 -14.18
C MET A 68 -11.72 4.97 -13.62
N SER A 69 -12.33 3.91 -14.17
CA SER A 69 -13.52 3.29 -13.60
C SER A 69 -13.26 2.75 -12.18
N LYS A 70 -14.32 2.61 -11.37
CA LYS A 70 -14.19 2.00 -10.02
C LYS A 70 -13.53 0.61 -10.08
N GLN A 71 -13.86 -0.19 -11.09
CA GLN A 71 -13.26 -1.52 -11.25
C GLN A 71 -11.77 -1.42 -11.59
N ARG A 72 -11.35 -0.53 -12.49
CA ARG A 72 -9.94 -0.34 -12.84
C ARG A 72 -9.13 0.16 -11.62
N ARG A 73 -9.65 1.11 -10.85
CA ARG A 73 -9.03 1.57 -9.60
C ARG A 73 -8.88 0.43 -8.57
N LYS A 74 -9.88 -0.49 -8.47
CA LYS A 74 -9.79 -1.67 -7.61
C LYS A 74 -8.64 -2.58 -8.05
N THR A 75 -8.54 -2.91 -9.34
CA THR A 75 -7.46 -3.72 -9.92
C THR A 75 -6.10 -3.06 -9.70
N LEU A 76 -5.97 -1.77 -9.97
CA LEU A 76 -4.73 -1.01 -9.75
C LEU A 76 -4.23 -1.13 -8.31
N ARG A 77 -5.14 -1.01 -7.31
CA ARG A 77 -4.74 -1.16 -5.90
C ARG A 77 -4.30 -2.57 -5.54
N GLN A 78 -4.79 -3.59 -6.21
CA GLN A 78 -4.33 -4.98 -6.03
C GLN A 78 -2.93 -5.22 -6.61
N GLU A 79 -2.53 -4.42 -7.63
CA GLU A 79 -1.20 -4.46 -8.22
C GLU A 79 -0.14 -3.74 -7.37
N ILE A 80 -0.56 -2.94 -6.36
CA ILE A 80 0.33 -2.11 -5.56
C ILE A 80 0.39 -2.65 -4.13
N GLY A 81 1.56 -3.12 -3.70
CA GLY A 81 1.81 -3.40 -2.29
C GLY A 81 2.09 -2.11 -1.51
N MET A 82 1.49 -1.96 -0.34
CA MET A 82 1.73 -0.83 0.56
C MET A 82 2.00 -1.29 1.98
N VAL A 83 3.14 -0.87 2.53
CA VAL A 83 3.45 -1.07 3.95
C VAL A 83 3.11 0.19 4.72
N PHE A 84 2.20 0.09 5.69
CA PHE A 84 1.82 1.20 6.56
C PHE A 84 2.78 1.38 7.73
N GLN A 85 2.90 2.59 8.23
CA GLN A 85 3.79 2.92 9.34
C GLN A 85 3.48 2.12 10.62
N GLY A 86 2.22 1.80 10.88
CA GLY A 86 1.75 0.98 12.00
C GLY A 86 1.56 -0.50 11.66
N GLY A 87 2.04 -0.99 10.48
CA GLY A 87 1.86 -2.37 10.03
C GLY A 87 0.46 -2.66 9.47
N ALA A 88 -0.59 -2.06 10.01
CA ALA A 88 -1.99 -2.27 9.64
C ALA A 88 -2.42 -3.75 9.66
N LEU A 89 -1.88 -4.51 10.63
CA LEU A 89 -2.26 -5.89 10.86
C LEU A 89 -3.55 -5.96 11.69
N PHE A 90 -4.29 -7.02 11.50
CA PHE A 90 -5.44 -7.36 12.34
C PHE A 90 -4.94 -8.04 13.62
N ASP A 91 -5.08 -7.37 14.75
CA ASP A 91 -4.61 -7.88 16.06
C ASP A 91 -5.32 -9.16 16.50
N SER A 92 -6.54 -9.40 15.98
CA SER A 92 -7.33 -10.60 16.23
C SER A 92 -7.01 -11.79 15.33
N MET A 93 -6.07 -11.64 14.42
CA MET A 93 -5.62 -12.67 13.46
C MET A 93 -4.17 -13.03 13.72
N SER A 94 -3.83 -14.32 13.54
CA SER A 94 -2.45 -14.79 13.56
C SER A 94 -1.64 -14.22 12.38
N VAL A 95 -0.33 -14.39 12.40
CA VAL A 95 0.57 -14.02 11.29
C VAL A 95 0.12 -14.67 9.98
N ALA A 96 -0.14 -15.98 10.00
CA ALA A 96 -0.60 -16.71 8.82
C ALA A 96 -1.94 -16.17 8.30
N GLU A 97 -2.89 -15.91 9.20
CA GLU A 97 -4.19 -15.35 8.84
C GLU A 97 -4.09 -13.93 8.27
N ASN A 98 -3.23 -13.07 8.81
CA ASN A 98 -2.97 -11.74 8.26
C ASN A 98 -2.42 -11.82 6.83
N ILE A 99 -1.47 -12.73 6.55
CA ILE A 99 -0.92 -12.95 5.21
C ILE A 99 -1.97 -13.56 4.28
N ARG A 100 -2.82 -14.44 4.79
CA ARG A 100 -3.88 -15.11 4.04
C ARG A 100 -5.04 -14.18 3.67
N PHE A 101 -5.36 -13.20 4.51
CA PHE A 101 -6.50 -12.32 4.38
C PHE A 101 -6.67 -11.71 2.98
N PRO A 102 -5.65 -11.10 2.34
CA PRO A 102 -5.81 -10.59 0.97
C PRO A 102 -6.07 -11.70 -0.06
N LEU A 103 -5.60 -12.91 0.15
CA LEU A 103 -5.88 -14.04 -0.73
C LEU A 103 -7.35 -14.47 -0.62
N GLU A 104 -7.93 -14.44 0.59
CA GLU A 104 -9.36 -14.70 0.81
C GLU A 104 -10.23 -13.67 0.10
N MET A 105 -9.85 -12.40 0.19
CA MET A 105 -10.66 -11.30 -0.33
C MET A 105 -10.57 -11.11 -1.85
N PHE A 106 -9.46 -11.48 -2.47
CA PHE A 106 -9.17 -11.03 -3.82
C PHE A 106 -8.69 -12.10 -4.78
N SER A 107 -8.48 -13.36 -4.34
CA SER A 107 -8.06 -14.44 -5.22
C SER A 107 -9.12 -15.51 -5.39
N ALA A 108 -9.05 -16.23 -6.51
CA ALA A 108 -9.84 -17.43 -6.77
C ALA A 108 -9.07 -18.73 -6.44
N MET A 109 -7.98 -18.63 -5.65
CA MET A 109 -7.16 -19.78 -5.25
C MET A 109 -7.96 -20.75 -4.40
N THR A 110 -7.69 -22.03 -4.57
CA THR A 110 -8.16 -23.11 -3.66
C THR A 110 -7.50 -22.96 -2.28
N GLU A 111 -8.08 -23.54 -1.26
CA GLU A 111 -7.52 -23.53 0.10
C GLU A 111 -6.06 -24.02 0.13
N HIS A 112 -5.79 -25.12 -0.57
CA HIS A 112 -4.44 -25.67 -0.67
C HIS A 112 -3.44 -24.70 -1.34
N GLU A 113 -3.84 -24.00 -2.37
CA GLU A 113 -3.01 -22.98 -3.03
C GLU A 113 -2.75 -21.77 -2.13
N LYS A 114 -3.76 -21.34 -1.36
CA LYS A 114 -3.62 -20.27 -0.37
C LYS A 114 -2.62 -20.68 0.72
N ASP A 115 -2.73 -21.89 1.28
CA ASP A 115 -1.81 -22.40 2.30
C ASP A 115 -0.37 -22.47 1.77
N ALA A 116 -0.20 -23.01 0.57
CA ALA A 116 1.10 -23.05 -0.09
C ALA A 116 1.67 -21.64 -0.31
N ARG A 117 0.83 -20.68 -0.68
CA ARG A 117 1.23 -19.28 -0.89
C ARG A 117 1.63 -18.59 0.42
N VAL A 118 0.87 -18.77 1.49
CA VAL A 118 1.19 -18.24 2.83
C VAL A 118 2.54 -18.76 3.29
N LYS A 119 2.76 -20.08 3.21
CA LYS A 119 4.03 -20.70 3.58
C LYS A 119 5.18 -20.14 2.75
N PHE A 120 5.03 -20.08 1.44
CA PHE A 120 6.06 -19.51 0.54
C PHE A 120 6.43 -18.07 0.91
N VAL A 121 5.43 -17.23 1.21
CA VAL A 121 5.67 -15.82 1.58
C VAL A 121 6.39 -15.74 2.93
N MET A 122 5.96 -16.53 3.92
CA MET A 122 6.59 -16.58 5.25
C MET A 122 8.07 -16.99 5.18
N ASP A 123 8.38 -18.03 4.40
CA ASP A 123 9.77 -18.45 4.17
C ASP A 123 10.61 -17.34 3.52
N ARG A 124 10.05 -16.62 2.52
CA ARG A 124 10.74 -15.52 1.83
C ARG A 124 11.07 -14.34 2.74
N VAL A 125 10.25 -14.06 3.74
CA VAL A 125 10.45 -12.95 4.68
C VAL A 125 11.00 -13.41 6.04
N ARG A 126 11.43 -14.68 6.16
CA ARG A 126 12.03 -15.27 7.38
C ARG A 126 11.10 -15.13 8.59
N LEU A 127 9.91 -15.69 8.46
CA LEU A 127 8.90 -15.76 9.51
C LEU A 127 8.54 -17.22 9.87
N GLU A 128 9.44 -18.17 9.58
CA GLU A 128 9.24 -19.60 9.89
C GLU A 128 8.96 -19.77 11.39
N GLY A 129 7.94 -20.54 11.70
CA GLY A 129 7.53 -20.84 13.08
C GLY A 129 6.73 -19.73 13.77
N ALA A 130 6.41 -18.64 13.05
CA ALA A 130 5.57 -17.55 13.58
C ALA A 130 4.11 -17.61 13.09
N ASP A 131 3.73 -18.66 12.37
CA ASP A 131 2.44 -18.79 11.70
C ASP A 131 1.24 -18.62 12.63
N GLN A 132 1.31 -19.18 13.85
CA GLN A 132 0.25 -19.13 14.85
C GLN A 132 0.37 -17.96 15.83
N LEU A 133 1.46 -17.19 15.79
CA LEU A 133 1.64 -16.04 16.66
C LEU A 133 0.75 -14.87 16.23
N PHE A 134 0.32 -14.08 17.21
CA PHE A 134 -0.43 -12.86 16.99
C PHE A 134 0.50 -11.64 16.84
N PRO A 135 0.03 -10.52 16.26
CA PRO A 135 0.84 -9.31 16.13
C PRO A 135 1.47 -8.83 17.45
N SER A 136 0.79 -9.00 18.58
CA SER A 136 1.30 -8.65 19.91
C SER A 136 2.45 -9.54 20.41
N GLU A 137 2.64 -10.72 19.81
CA GLU A 137 3.64 -11.71 20.22
C GLU A 137 4.91 -11.65 19.35
N ILE A 138 4.91 -10.83 18.31
CA ILE A 138 6.03 -10.68 17.39
C ILE A 138 6.66 -9.28 17.48
N SER A 139 7.95 -9.19 17.15
CA SER A 139 8.67 -7.93 17.16
C SER A 139 8.14 -6.95 16.10
N GLY A 140 8.35 -5.64 16.29
CA GLY A 140 7.96 -4.62 15.32
C GLY A 140 8.63 -4.81 13.93
N GLY A 141 9.83 -5.41 13.91
CA GLY A 141 10.47 -5.80 12.66
C GLY A 141 9.78 -6.98 11.96
N MET A 142 9.28 -7.95 12.73
CA MET A 142 8.45 -9.04 12.20
C MET A 142 7.09 -8.50 11.70
N GLN A 143 6.44 -7.63 12.45
CA GLN A 143 5.18 -6.99 12.01
C GLN A 143 5.32 -6.30 10.65
N LYS A 144 6.44 -5.59 10.42
CA LYS A 144 6.74 -4.96 9.11
C LYS A 144 6.97 -5.97 7.99
N ARG A 145 7.40 -7.19 8.31
CA ARG A 145 7.58 -8.25 7.32
C ARG A 145 6.27 -9.00 7.02
N VAL A 146 5.32 -8.97 7.95
CA VAL A 146 3.96 -9.51 7.74
C VAL A 146 3.14 -8.56 6.86
N SER A 147 3.30 -7.24 7.05
CA SER A 147 2.61 -6.18 6.28
C SER A 147 3.07 -6.12 4.82
#